data_62ae558c0eb73b22d2ebf6b63d0e3aa5
#
_entry.id   62ae558c0eb73b22d2ebf6b63d0e3aa5
#
_cell.length_a   1.000
_cell.length_b   1.000
_cell.length_c   1.000
_cell.angle_alpha   90.00
_cell.angle_beta   90.00
_cell.angle_gamma   90.00
#
_symmetry.space_group_name_H-M   'P 1'
#
loop_
_entity.id
_entity.type
_entity.pdbx_description
1 polymer ?
#
loop_
_entity_poly.entity_id
_entity_poly.type
_entity_poly.pdbx_seq_one_letter_code
_entity_poly.pdbx_strand_id
1 'polypeptide(L)'
;MADKQKIKVLVVDDEPNIVEILKYNLQKEGYEVATAEDGHKAVKTAIKFQPDVILLDIMMPNQDGVETCLQIRQIPELKHAFIIFLTARLEEYSEVAAFDVGADDYITKPIKPRALMSRIAALFRRDSKKEQEKGQIKIRDLNVDRSSYTIDKAGKTITLPKKEFELLYFLANNPNVVYSRDELLHNIWGSDVFVLARTVDVHIRKVREKIGEEY
;
A
#
# COMPACT_ATOMS: atom_id res chain seq x y z
N MET A 1 14.64 24.04 12.05
CA MET A 1 13.35 23.33 11.86
C MET A 1 13.61 22.30 10.79
N ALA A 2 13.58 21.00 11.11
CA ALA A 2 13.76 19.97 10.09
C ALA A 2 12.61 20.09 9.10
N ASP A 3 12.92 20.21 7.82
CA ASP A 3 11.98 20.24 6.72
C ASP A 3 11.23 18.91 6.72
N LYS A 4 9.98 18.90 7.15
CA LYS A 4 9.14 17.70 7.10
C LYS A 4 8.94 17.39 5.62
N GLN A 5 9.61 16.36 5.13
CA GLN A 5 9.48 15.90 3.75
C GLN A 5 7.98 15.75 3.43
N LYS A 6 7.52 16.51 2.41
CA LYS A 6 6.12 16.46 2.01
C LYS A 6 5.79 15.09 1.44
N ILE A 7 4.73 14.48 1.93
CA ILE A 7 4.23 13.22 1.39
C ILE A 7 3.82 13.43 -0.07
N LYS A 8 4.28 12.58 -0.95
CA LYS A 8 4.04 12.61 -2.39
C LYS A 8 2.91 11.68 -2.77
N VAL A 9 1.90 12.21 -3.43
CA VAL A 9 0.71 11.45 -3.89
C VAL A 9 0.60 11.52 -5.40
N LEU A 10 0.56 10.36 -6.06
CA LEU A 10 0.24 10.26 -7.48
C LEU A 10 -1.24 9.90 -7.62
N VAL A 11 -2.00 10.72 -8.35
CA VAL A 11 -3.40 10.47 -8.69
C VAL A 11 -3.48 9.99 -10.13
N VAL A 12 -4.06 8.83 -10.34
CA VAL A 12 -4.21 8.20 -11.64
C VAL A 12 -5.69 7.89 -11.89
N ASP A 13 -6.29 8.60 -12.82
CA ASP A 13 -7.70 8.46 -13.18
C ASP A 13 -7.89 9.09 -14.56
N ASP A 14 -8.70 8.49 -15.43
CA ASP A 14 -8.98 9.00 -16.76
C ASP A 14 -10.09 10.07 -16.77
N GLU A 15 -10.78 10.27 -15.65
CA GLU A 15 -11.79 11.30 -15.46
C GLU A 15 -11.15 12.62 -14.96
N PRO A 16 -11.01 13.68 -15.81
CA PRO A 16 -10.32 14.92 -15.42
C PRO A 16 -10.93 15.60 -14.20
N ASN A 17 -12.26 15.52 -14.05
CA ASN A 17 -12.97 16.12 -12.92
C ASN A 17 -12.59 15.45 -11.58
N ILE A 18 -12.41 14.14 -11.57
CA ILE A 18 -11.99 13.39 -10.39
C ILE A 18 -10.56 13.78 -10.04
N VAL A 19 -9.68 13.79 -11.04
CA VAL A 19 -8.27 14.18 -10.87
C VAL A 19 -8.16 15.59 -10.28
N GLU A 20 -8.92 16.55 -10.81
CA GLU A 20 -8.89 17.95 -10.35
C GLU A 20 -9.36 18.07 -8.90
N ILE A 21 -10.49 17.44 -8.55
CA ILE A 21 -11.04 17.45 -7.19
C ILE A 21 -10.06 16.82 -6.20
N LEU A 22 -9.49 15.66 -6.54
CA LEU A 22 -8.52 14.98 -5.67
C LEU A 22 -7.25 15.80 -5.50
N LYS A 23 -6.69 16.30 -6.60
CA LYS A 23 -5.50 17.16 -6.61
C LYS A 23 -5.69 18.40 -5.73
N TYR A 24 -6.80 19.11 -5.91
CA TYR A 24 -7.10 20.30 -5.11
C TYR A 24 -7.14 19.98 -3.61
N ASN A 25 -7.88 18.95 -3.21
CA ASN A 25 -8.02 18.59 -1.79
C ASN A 25 -6.69 18.10 -1.19
N LEU A 26 -5.92 17.31 -1.92
CA LEU A 26 -4.61 16.82 -1.48
C LEU A 26 -3.61 17.98 -1.30
N GLN A 27 -3.54 18.90 -2.26
CA GLN A 27 -2.66 20.06 -2.16
C GLN A 27 -3.04 20.99 -1.00
N LYS A 28 -4.34 21.16 -0.74
CA LYS A 28 -4.85 21.93 0.41
C LYS A 28 -4.41 21.33 1.75
N GLU A 29 -4.30 20.02 1.86
CA GLU A 29 -3.79 19.32 3.04
C GLU A 29 -2.25 19.28 3.11
N GLY A 30 -1.56 19.89 2.13
CA GLY A 30 -0.11 20.04 2.13
C GLY A 30 0.65 18.91 1.44
N TYR A 31 -0.02 17.98 0.77
CA TYR A 31 0.63 16.93 -0.03
C TYR A 31 1.25 17.50 -1.31
N GLU A 32 2.34 16.89 -1.76
CA GLU A 32 2.87 17.11 -3.10
C GLU A 32 2.16 16.16 -4.06
N VAL A 33 1.59 16.69 -5.17
CA VAL A 33 0.69 15.89 -6.03
C VAL A 33 1.17 15.90 -7.47
N ALA A 34 1.36 14.71 -8.02
CA ALA A 34 1.46 14.46 -9.45
C ALA A 34 0.19 13.75 -9.95
N THR A 35 -0.07 13.83 -11.26
CA THR A 35 -1.25 13.24 -11.88
C THR A 35 -0.88 12.47 -13.15
N ALA A 36 -1.65 11.44 -13.49
CA ALA A 36 -1.58 10.73 -14.75
C ALA A 36 -3.00 10.34 -15.18
N GLU A 37 -3.24 10.27 -16.48
CA GLU A 37 -4.57 10.02 -17.07
C GLU A 37 -4.73 8.58 -17.60
N ASP A 38 -3.67 7.79 -17.59
CA ASP A 38 -3.66 6.37 -17.98
C ASP A 38 -2.51 5.61 -17.30
N GLY A 39 -2.54 4.28 -17.38
CA GLY A 39 -1.55 3.42 -16.74
C GLY A 39 -0.13 3.61 -17.26
N HIS A 40 0.04 3.80 -18.56
CA HIS A 40 1.38 4.01 -19.14
C HIS A 40 2.03 5.31 -18.64
N LYS A 41 1.25 6.39 -18.54
CA LYS A 41 1.71 7.65 -17.97
C LYS A 41 1.95 7.54 -16.48
N ALA A 42 1.11 6.78 -15.79
CA ALA A 42 1.25 6.53 -14.36
C ALA A 42 2.60 5.88 -14.03
N VAL A 43 2.99 4.82 -14.72
CA VAL A 43 4.28 4.15 -14.50
C VAL A 43 5.45 5.12 -14.73
N LYS A 44 5.45 5.86 -15.85
CA LYS A 44 6.50 6.85 -16.16
C LYS A 44 6.58 7.97 -15.12
N THR A 45 5.42 8.43 -14.65
CA THR A 45 5.34 9.49 -13.63
C THR A 45 5.80 8.96 -12.28
N ALA A 46 5.39 7.76 -11.89
CA ALA A 46 5.79 7.14 -10.64
C ALA A 46 7.31 6.98 -10.52
N ILE A 47 7.98 6.53 -11.59
CA ILE A 47 9.45 6.39 -11.63
C ILE A 47 10.15 7.74 -11.37
N LYS A 48 9.66 8.82 -11.96
CA LYS A 48 10.27 10.16 -11.82
C LYS A 48 9.92 10.84 -10.51
N PHE A 49 8.67 10.71 -10.11
CA PHE A 49 8.11 11.43 -8.99
C PHE A 49 8.39 10.74 -7.66
N GLN A 50 8.56 9.41 -7.66
CA GLN A 50 8.77 8.59 -6.46
C GLN A 50 7.69 8.86 -5.40
N PRO A 51 6.41 8.51 -5.68
CA PRO A 51 5.30 8.75 -4.77
C PRO A 51 5.34 7.84 -3.55
N ASP A 52 4.88 8.36 -2.41
CA ASP A 52 4.61 7.59 -1.20
C ASP A 52 3.25 6.89 -1.27
N VAL A 53 2.29 7.50 -2.00
CA VAL A 53 0.94 6.96 -2.23
C VAL A 53 0.56 7.10 -3.70
N ILE A 54 -0.07 6.07 -4.23
CA ILE A 54 -0.66 6.06 -5.56
C ILE A 54 -2.16 5.79 -5.41
N LEU A 55 -2.99 6.75 -5.80
CA LEU A 55 -4.43 6.58 -5.97
C LEU A 55 -4.64 6.16 -7.40
N LEU A 56 -5.14 4.96 -7.64
CA LEU A 56 -5.15 4.33 -8.95
C LEU A 56 -6.56 3.85 -9.31
N ASP A 57 -7.15 4.48 -10.32
CA ASP A 57 -8.41 3.96 -10.87
C ASP A 57 -8.18 2.59 -11.51
N ILE A 58 -9.14 1.69 -11.31
CA ILE A 58 -9.11 0.35 -11.91
C ILE A 58 -9.49 0.42 -13.37
N MET A 59 -10.53 1.18 -13.69
CA MET A 59 -11.15 1.18 -15.03
C MET A 59 -10.62 2.35 -15.86
N MET A 60 -9.51 2.15 -16.55
CA MET A 60 -8.93 3.16 -17.43
C MET A 60 -8.72 2.62 -18.85
N PRO A 61 -8.77 3.46 -19.87
CA PRO A 61 -8.46 3.05 -21.24
C PRO A 61 -6.97 2.72 -21.43
N ASN A 62 -6.66 1.93 -22.44
CA ASN A 62 -5.31 1.50 -22.87
C ASN A 62 -4.63 0.54 -21.91
N GLN A 63 -4.39 0.92 -20.67
CA GLN A 63 -3.82 0.09 -19.62
C GLN A 63 -4.61 0.32 -18.34
N ASP A 64 -5.26 -0.72 -17.85
CA ASP A 64 -6.07 -0.67 -16.65
C ASP A 64 -5.24 -0.54 -15.36
N GLY A 65 -5.92 -0.28 -14.24
CA GLY A 65 -5.25 -0.10 -12.95
C GLY A 65 -4.61 -1.37 -12.42
N VAL A 66 -5.15 -2.53 -12.76
CA VAL A 66 -4.63 -3.83 -12.30
C VAL A 66 -3.27 -4.11 -12.95
N GLU A 67 -3.18 -3.96 -14.27
CA GLU A 67 -1.93 -4.11 -15.01
C GLU A 67 -0.91 -3.06 -14.58
N THR A 68 -1.36 -1.82 -14.37
CA THR A 68 -0.53 -0.72 -13.87
C THR A 68 0.05 -1.04 -12.49
N CYS A 69 -0.76 -1.57 -11.58
CA CYS A 69 -0.32 -1.99 -10.25
C CYS A 69 0.77 -3.08 -10.33
N LEU A 70 0.54 -4.12 -11.16
CA LEU A 70 1.52 -5.19 -11.37
C LEU A 70 2.87 -4.64 -11.87
N GLN A 71 2.84 -3.74 -12.85
CA GLN A 71 4.06 -3.12 -13.37
C GLN A 71 4.78 -2.28 -12.31
N ILE A 72 4.06 -1.46 -11.56
CA ILE A 72 4.65 -0.65 -10.48
C ILE A 72 5.27 -1.54 -9.41
N ARG A 73 4.64 -2.66 -9.03
CA ARG A 73 5.19 -3.60 -8.04
C ARG A 73 6.45 -4.34 -8.48
N GLN A 74 6.73 -4.39 -9.78
CA GLN A 74 7.99 -4.93 -10.32
C GLN A 74 9.15 -3.94 -10.23
N ILE A 75 8.88 -2.65 -10.00
CA ILE A 75 9.89 -1.60 -9.90
C ILE A 75 10.41 -1.53 -8.46
N PRO A 76 11.70 -1.85 -8.19
CA PRO A 76 12.23 -1.94 -6.83
C PRO A 76 12.04 -0.67 -6.00
N GLU A 77 12.24 0.50 -6.63
CA GLU A 77 12.16 1.81 -5.99
C GLU A 77 10.76 2.21 -5.58
N LEU A 78 9.72 1.55 -6.15
CA LEU A 78 8.31 1.83 -5.90
C LEU A 78 7.62 0.80 -5.00
N LYS A 79 8.36 -0.23 -4.56
CA LYS A 79 7.77 -1.31 -3.74
C LYS A 79 7.15 -0.84 -2.43
N HIS A 80 7.64 0.27 -1.86
CA HIS A 80 7.12 0.82 -0.62
C HIS A 80 6.02 1.86 -0.81
N ALA A 81 5.71 2.25 -2.04
CA ALA A 81 4.57 3.13 -2.30
C ALA A 81 3.27 2.42 -1.92
N PHE A 82 2.39 3.07 -1.18
CA PHE A 82 1.04 2.58 -0.96
C PHE A 82 0.24 2.69 -2.25
N ILE A 83 -0.40 1.60 -2.69
CA ILE A 83 -1.33 1.63 -3.82
C ILE A 83 -2.75 1.44 -3.29
N ILE A 84 -3.58 2.45 -3.51
CA ILE A 84 -4.99 2.47 -3.15
C ILE A 84 -5.80 2.48 -4.43
N PHE A 85 -6.57 1.43 -4.68
CA PHE A 85 -7.46 1.40 -5.81
C PHE A 85 -8.68 2.29 -5.62
N LEU A 86 -9.05 3.00 -6.68
CA LEU A 86 -10.32 3.70 -6.81
C LEU A 86 -11.23 2.86 -7.69
N THR A 87 -12.43 2.51 -7.25
CA THR A 87 -13.32 1.61 -8.00
C THR A 87 -14.77 2.06 -7.93
N ALA A 88 -15.48 1.99 -9.06
CA ALA A 88 -16.92 2.28 -9.12
C ALA A 88 -17.77 1.13 -8.53
N ARG A 89 -17.30 -0.12 -8.60
CA ARG A 89 -18.02 -1.31 -8.11
C ARG A 89 -17.07 -2.35 -7.54
N LEU A 90 -17.39 -2.81 -6.33
CA LEU A 90 -16.75 -3.95 -5.69
C LEU A 90 -17.05 -5.29 -6.39
N GLU A 91 -18.14 -5.37 -7.13
CA GLU A 91 -18.66 -6.62 -7.71
C GLU A 91 -17.95 -7.02 -9.02
N GLU A 92 -17.37 -6.08 -9.78
CA GLU A 92 -16.74 -6.38 -11.08
C GLU A 92 -15.30 -6.90 -10.94
N TYR A 93 -14.60 -6.49 -9.87
CA TYR A 93 -13.33 -7.08 -9.47
C TYR A 93 -13.49 -7.58 -8.03
N SER A 94 -13.38 -8.88 -7.82
CA SER A 94 -13.40 -9.37 -6.44
C SER A 94 -12.27 -8.68 -5.66
N GLU A 95 -12.55 -8.22 -4.44
CA GLU A 95 -11.54 -7.61 -3.56
C GLU A 95 -10.26 -8.46 -3.49
N VAL A 96 -10.42 -9.78 -3.52
CA VAL A 96 -9.33 -10.76 -3.55
C VAL A 96 -8.42 -10.54 -4.76
N ALA A 97 -8.98 -10.30 -5.96
CA ALA A 97 -8.17 -10.07 -7.17
C ALA A 97 -7.40 -8.74 -7.09
N ALA A 98 -7.98 -7.68 -6.52
CA ALA A 98 -7.31 -6.41 -6.33
C ALA A 98 -6.09 -6.53 -5.39
N PHE A 99 -6.24 -7.29 -4.31
CA PHE A 99 -5.12 -7.54 -3.40
C PHE A 99 -4.10 -8.53 -3.99
N ASP A 100 -4.53 -9.47 -4.83
CA ASP A 100 -3.64 -10.42 -5.51
C ASP A 100 -2.61 -9.73 -6.43
N VAL A 101 -2.91 -8.55 -6.94
CA VAL A 101 -1.96 -7.76 -7.73
C VAL A 101 -1.06 -6.84 -6.90
N GLY A 102 -1.23 -6.82 -5.58
CA GLY A 102 -0.36 -6.08 -4.66
C GLY A 102 -0.86 -4.69 -4.27
N ALA A 103 -2.15 -4.41 -4.41
CA ALA A 103 -2.76 -3.23 -3.81
C ALA A 103 -2.76 -3.32 -2.27
N ASP A 104 -2.67 -2.17 -1.60
CA ASP A 104 -2.66 -2.08 -0.14
C ASP A 104 -4.05 -1.78 0.44
N ASP A 105 -4.88 -1.08 -0.33
CA ASP A 105 -6.25 -0.69 0.05
C ASP A 105 -7.09 -0.39 -1.20
N TYR A 106 -8.41 -0.20 -1.03
CA TYR A 106 -9.30 0.27 -2.07
C TYR A 106 -10.33 1.26 -1.51
N ILE A 107 -10.84 2.13 -2.37
CA ILE A 107 -11.87 3.11 -2.06
C ILE A 107 -12.91 3.09 -3.16
N THR A 108 -14.17 2.94 -2.77
CA THR A 108 -15.29 2.99 -3.72
C THR A 108 -15.62 4.42 -4.14
N LYS A 109 -15.83 4.62 -5.43
CA LYS A 109 -16.45 5.84 -5.96
C LYS A 109 -17.96 5.86 -5.61
N PRO A 110 -18.58 6.99 -5.24
CA PRO A 110 -18.01 8.33 -5.25
C PRO A 110 -17.09 8.60 -4.07
N ILE A 111 -15.92 9.13 -4.36
CA ILE A 111 -14.86 9.37 -3.38
C ILE A 111 -15.26 10.57 -2.51
N LYS A 112 -15.31 10.37 -1.20
CA LYS A 112 -15.49 11.45 -0.23
C LYS A 112 -14.11 12.03 0.15
N PRO A 113 -13.75 13.26 -0.28
CA PRO A 113 -12.39 13.78 -0.08
C PRO A 113 -11.92 13.76 1.37
N ARG A 114 -12.77 14.12 2.33
CA ARG A 114 -12.42 14.07 3.77
C ARG A 114 -12.08 12.66 4.25
N ALA A 115 -12.83 11.65 3.81
CA ALA A 115 -12.56 10.26 4.19
C ALA A 115 -11.24 9.77 3.59
N LEU A 116 -10.97 10.11 2.31
CA LEU A 116 -9.70 9.80 1.65
C LEU A 116 -8.52 10.46 2.38
N MET A 117 -8.62 11.77 2.70
CA MET A 117 -7.56 12.47 3.44
C MET A 117 -7.28 11.82 4.80
N SER A 118 -8.34 11.45 5.55
CA SER A 118 -8.20 10.74 6.82
C SER A 118 -7.51 9.40 6.66
N ARG A 119 -7.79 8.65 5.59
CA ARG A 119 -7.12 7.37 5.29
C ARG A 119 -5.64 7.56 4.98
N ILE A 120 -5.31 8.48 4.09
CA ILE A 120 -3.92 8.77 3.76
C ILE A 120 -3.16 9.21 5.03
N ALA A 121 -3.72 10.13 5.82
CA ALA A 121 -3.11 10.57 7.07
C ALA A 121 -2.92 9.40 8.07
N ALA A 122 -3.85 8.44 8.12
CA ALA A 122 -3.76 7.28 8.99
C ALA A 122 -2.62 6.34 8.59
N LEU A 123 -2.33 6.18 7.27
CA LEU A 123 -1.19 5.40 6.79
C LEU A 123 0.13 5.94 7.37
N PHE A 124 0.34 7.25 7.31
CA PHE A 124 1.59 7.87 7.75
C PHE A 124 1.69 8.12 9.26
N ARG A 125 0.56 8.37 9.95
CA ARG A 125 0.55 8.52 11.41
C ARG A 125 1.02 7.25 12.13
N ARG A 126 0.77 6.09 11.56
CA ARG A 126 1.23 4.80 12.10
C ARG A 126 2.69 4.58 11.86
N ASP A 127 3.19 4.96 10.69
CA ASP A 127 4.61 4.89 10.38
C ASP A 127 5.43 5.73 11.37
N SER A 128 5.04 6.98 11.63
CA SER A 128 5.77 7.85 12.55
C SER A 128 5.77 7.38 14.02
N LYS A 129 4.73 6.68 14.48
CA LYS A 129 4.74 6.03 15.80
C LYS A 129 5.59 4.77 15.82
N LYS A 130 5.66 4.06 14.72
CA LYS A 130 6.40 2.79 14.57
C LYS A 130 7.87 3.01 14.19
N GLU A 131 8.24 4.18 13.64
CA GLU A 131 9.66 4.54 13.41
C GLU A 131 10.48 4.60 14.70
N GLN A 132 9.84 4.70 15.88
CA GLN A 132 10.52 4.60 17.17
C GLN A 132 10.87 3.15 17.57
N GLU A 133 10.24 2.17 16.94
CA GLU A 133 10.57 0.76 17.09
C GLU A 133 11.58 0.32 16.03
N LYS A 134 12.78 0.90 16.05
CA LYS A 134 13.92 0.39 15.25
C LYS A 134 14.31 -0.97 15.79
N GLY A 135 13.92 -2.03 15.08
CA GLY A 135 14.25 -3.38 15.50
C GLY A 135 14.49 -4.31 14.32
N GLN A 136 15.56 -5.05 14.40
CA GLN A 136 15.76 -6.25 13.59
C GLN A 136 15.19 -7.43 14.38
N ILE A 137 14.38 -8.24 13.74
CA ILE A 137 13.83 -9.47 14.31
C ILE A 137 14.46 -10.63 13.56
N LYS A 138 15.07 -11.55 14.31
CA LYS A 138 15.61 -12.78 13.75
C LYS A 138 14.67 -13.95 14.07
N ILE A 139 14.18 -14.62 13.04
CA ILE A 139 13.35 -15.81 13.15
C ILE A 139 13.96 -16.90 12.29
N ARG A 140 14.50 -17.95 12.89
CA ARG A 140 15.23 -19.00 12.17
C ARG A 140 16.34 -18.38 11.30
N ASP A 141 16.25 -18.49 9.97
CA ASP A 141 17.16 -17.94 8.98
C ASP A 141 16.67 -16.62 8.34
N LEU A 142 15.52 -16.09 8.82
CA LEU A 142 15.01 -14.78 8.41
C LEU A 142 15.55 -13.68 9.35
N ASN A 143 16.09 -12.63 8.77
CA ASN A 143 16.38 -11.37 9.45
C ASN A 143 15.44 -10.28 8.88
N VAL A 144 14.49 -9.84 9.67
CA VAL A 144 13.47 -8.85 9.26
C VAL A 144 13.90 -7.49 9.79
N ASP A 145 14.28 -6.59 8.90
CA ASP A 145 14.71 -5.23 9.25
C ASP A 145 13.63 -4.21 8.95
N ARG A 146 13.07 -3.65 10.01
CA ARG A 146 12.01 -2.65 9.89
C ARG A 146 12.51 -1.31 9.35
N SER A 147 13.76 -0.95 9.60
CA SER A 147 14.30 0.34 9.19
C SER A 147 14.46 0.46 7.69
N SER A 148 14.77 -0.66 7.03
CA SER A 148 14.92 -0.76 5.58
C SER A 148 13.74 -1.40 4.86
N TYR A 149 12.74 -1.90 5.60
CA TYR A 149 11.63 -2.70 5.06
C TYR A 149 12.11 -3.91 4.24
N THR A 150 13.19 -4.53 4.66
CA THR A 150 13.80 -5.67 3.99
C THR A 150 13.80 -6.91 4.85
N ILE A 151 13.81 -8.06 4.19
CA ILE A 151 13.98 -9.37 4.80
C ILE A 151 15.23 -9.97 4.18
N ASP A 152 16.17 -10.40 4.99
CA ASP A 152 17.25 -11.27 4.56
C ASP A 152 16.91 -12.73 4.88
N LYS A 153 16.93 -13.58 3.87
CA LYS A 153 16.81 -15.03 4.02
C LYS A 153 18.05 -15.70 3.45
N ALA A 154 18.90 -16.22 4.34
CA ALA A 154 20.14 -16.91 3.95
C ALA A 154 21.01 -16.10 2.95
N GLY A 155 21.16 -14.78 3.17
CA GLY A 155 21.95 -13.90 2.33
C GLY A 155 21.21 -13.39 1.06
N LYS A 156 19.94 -13.69 0.90
CA LYS A 156 19.09 -13.13 -0.17
C LYS A 156 18.14 -12.09 0.40
N THR A 157 18.22 -10.87 -0.12
CA THR A 157 17.29 -9.82 0.25
C THR A 157 15.95 -10.02 -0.46
N ILE A 158 14.88 -10.11 0.33
CA ILE A 158 13.49 -10.17 -0.13
C ILE A 158 12.83 -8.85 0.23
N THR A 159 12.18 -8.22 -0.74
CA THR A 159 11.39 -7.00 -0.53
C THR A 159 9.91 -7.32 -0.69
N LEU A 160 9.12 -6.91 0.29
CA LEU A 160 7.67 -7.07 0.30
C LEU A 160 7.00 -5.71 0.08
N PRO A 161 5.80 -5.66 -0.52
CA PRO A 161 4.89 -4.53 -0.40
C PRO A 161 4.67 -4.17 1.07
N LYS A 162 4.39 -2.90 1.34
CA LYS A 162 4.42 -2.37 2.71
C LYS A 162 3.48 -3.10 3.66
N LYS A 163 2.25 -3.42 3.24
CA LYS A 163 1.28 -4.15 4.07
C LYS A 163 1.68 -5.60 4.33
N GLU A 164 2.27 -6.27 3.35
CA GLU A 164 2.81 -7.62 3.54
C GLU A 164 3.96 -7.60 4.56
N PHE A 165 4.85 -6.62 4.46
CA PHE A 165 5.95 -6.46 5.41
C PHE A 165 5.44 -6.16 6.82
N GLU A 166 4.50 -5.22 6.97
CA GLU A 166 3.92 -4.86 8.27
C GLU A 166 3.23 -6.05 8.94
N LEU A 167 2.52 -6.87 8.16
CA LEU A 167 1.88 -8.08 8.65
C LEU A 167 2.90 -9.10 9.16
N LEU A 168 3.92 -9.39 8.36
CA LEU A 168 5.01 -10.28 8.77
C LEU A 168 5.71 -9.77 10.02
N TYR A 169 6.10 -8.49 10.04
CA TYR A 169 6.79 -7.90 11.18
C TYR A 169 5.95 -7.95 12.46
N PHE A 170 4.65 -7.68 12.35
CA PHE A 170 3.73 -7.73 13.49
C PHE A 170 3.64 -9.15 14.06
N LEU A 171 3.46 -10.16 13.21
CA LEU A 171 3.40 -11.56 13.64
C LEU A 171 4.75 -12.02 14.24
N ALA A 172 5.84 -11.65 13.59
CA ALA A 172 7.20 -11.95 14.02
C ALA A 172 7.55 -11.34 15.40
N ASN A 173 7.02 -10.17 15.69
CA ASN A 173 7.22 -9.48 16.98
C ASN A 173 6.32 -10.02 18.11
N ASN A 174 5.36 -10.85 17.78
CA ASN A 174 4.42 -11.45 18.73
C ASN A 174 4.37 -12.99 18.57
N PRO A 175 5.48 -13.71 18.81
CA PRO A 175 5.53 -15.15 18.65
C PRO A 175 4.60 -15.84 19.63
N ASN A 176 4.01 -16.97 19.21
CA ASN A 176 3.10 -17.79 20.00
C ASN A 176 1.77 -17.12 20.39
N VAL A 177 1.43 -15.99 19.79
CA VAL A 177 0.13 -15.35 19.96
C VAL A 177 -0.74 -15.63 18.74
N VAL A 178 -1.97 -16.09 18.97
CA VAL A 178 -2.96 -16.32 17.92
C VAL A 178 -3.82 -15.05 17.79
N TYR A 179 -3.92 -14.55 16.56
CA TYR A 179 -4.74 -13.40 16.23
C TYR A 179 -5.88 -13.79 15.29
N SER A 180 -7.06 -13.27 15.54
CA SER A 180 -8.16 -13.33 14.57
C SER A 180 -7.88 -12.44 13.36
N ARG A 181 -8.60 -12.67 12.26
CA ARG A 181 -8.52 -11.81 11.05
C ARG A 181 -8.85 -10.35 11.38
N ASP A 182 -9.86 -10.13 12.19
CA ASP A 182 -10.30 -8.78 12.58
C ASP A 182 -9.25 -8.06 13.43
N GLU A 183 -8.58 -8.77 14.33
CA GLU A 183 -7.47 -8.21 15.10
C GLU A 183 -6.28 -7.86 14.20
N LEU A 184 -5.91 -8.72 13.25
CA LEU A 184 -4.86 -8.43 12.28
C LEU A 184 -5.24 -7.25 11.39
N LEU A 185 -6.48 -7.22 10.89
CA LEU A 185 -6.98 -6.11 10.11
C LEU A 185 -6.88 -4.80 10.87
N HIS A 186 -7.36 -4.77 12.12
CA HIS A 186 -7.29 -3.61 12.99
C HIS A 186 -5.85 -3.15 13.23
N ASN A 187 -4.95 -4.07 13.52
CA ASN A 187 -3.55 -3.74 13.85
C ASN A 187 -2.73 -3.28 12.64
N ILE A 188 -2.99 -3.84 11.45
CA ILE A 188 -2.18 -3.58 10.24
C ILE A 188 -2.83 -2.52 9.35
N TRP A 189 -4.15 -2.56 9.14
CA TRP A 189 -4.87 -1.61 8.30
C TRP A 189 -5.56 -0.50 9.09
N GLY A 190 -6.04 -0.78 10.29
CA GLY A 190 -6.66 0.18 11.20
C GLY A 190 -8.16 0.01 11.40
N SER A 191 -8.70 0.76 12.37
CA SER A 191 -10.13 0.76 12.74
C SER A 191 -11.04 1.40 11.68
N ASP A 192 -10.50 2.28 10.85
CA ASP A 192 -11.27 3.10 9.90
C ASP A 192 -11.23 2.53 8.46
N VAL A 193 -10.77 1.30 8.31
CA VAL A 193 -10.61 0.65 7.00
C VAL A 193 -11.80 -0.27 6.74
N PHE A 194 -12.47 -0.07 5.62
CA PHE A 194 -13.57 -0.92 5.14
C PHE A 194 -13.06 -2.04 4.22
N VAL A 195 -12.01 -2.73 4.64
CA VAL A 195 -11.47 -3.89 3.94
C VAL A 195 -12.02 -5.15 4.57
N LEU A 196 -12.40 -6.14 3.77
CA LEU A 196 -12.92 -7.40 4.31
C LEU A 196 -11.81 -8.17 5.05
N ALA A 197 -12.19 -8.88 6.09
CA ALA A 197 -11.28 -9.74 6.87
C ALA A 197 -10.51 -10.75 5.99
N ARG A 198 -11.07 -11.13 4.83
CA ARG A 198 -10.45 -12.01 3.83
C ARG A 198 -9.19 -11.44 3.18
N THR A 199 -9.01 -10.12 3.21
CA THR A 199 -7.77 -9.44 2.77
C THR A 199 -6.55 -9.97 3.50
N VAL A 200 -6.69 -10.26 4.79
CA VAL A 200 -5.62 -10.84 5.61
C VAL A 200 -5.14 -12.17 5.03
N ASP A 201 -6.06 -13.04 4.59
CA ASP A 201 -5.71 -14.35 4.02
C ASP A 201 -4.86 -14.22 2.76
N VAL A 202 -5.20 -13.26 1.90
CA VAL A 202 -4.43 -12.98 0.66
C VAL A 202 -3.01 -12.53 1.00
N HIS A 203 -2.86 -11.60 1.94
CA HIS A 203 -1.55 -11.10 2.35
C HIS A 203 -0.71 -12.18 3.04
N ILE A 204 -1.31 -13.02 3.90
CA ILE A 204 -0.62 -14.17 4.51
C ILE A 204 -0.12 -15.13 3.43
N ARG A 205 -0.97 -15.47 2.44
CA ARG A 205 -0.56 -16.33 1.32
C ARG A 205 0.64 -15.75 0.58
N LYS A 206 0.59 -14.47 0.22
CA LYS A 206 1.68 -13.79 -0.51
C LYS A 206 2.96 -13.70 0.27
N VAL A 207 2.88 -13.45 1.56
CA VAL A 207 4.05 -13.49 2.44
C VAL A 207 4.67 -14.89 2.39
N ARG A 208 3.87 -15.96 2.59
CA ARG A 208 4.36 -17.35 2.54
C ARG A 208 4.97 -17.73 1.20
N GLU A 209 4.36 -17.34 0.08
CA GLU A 209 4.91 -17.58 -1.26
C GLU A 209 6.32 -16.98 -1.42
N LYS A 210 6.63 -15.89 -0.73
CA LYS A 210 7.92 -15.19 -0.85
C LYS A 210 8.96 -15.65 0.16
N ILE A 211 8.55 -15.96 1.40
CA ILE A 211 9.48 -16.36 2.46
C ILE A 211 9.56 -17.87 2.66
N GLY A 212 8.57 -18.63 2.21
CA GLY A 212 8.41 -20.08 2.39
C GLY A 212 7.22 -20.43 3.29
N GLU A 213 6.62 -21.60 3.06
CA GLU A 213 5.45 -22.06 3.81
C GLU A 213 5.80 -22.59 5.22
N GLU A 214 7.07 -22.75 5.50
CA GLU A 214 7.61 -23.22 6.78
C GLU A 214 7.58 -22.16 7.90
N TYR A 215 7.16 -20.93 7.58
CA TYR A 215 7.06 -19.79 8.51
C TYR A 215 5.63 -19.43 8.90
#